data_447b67a4b18f08e7353651a964c6cea0
#
_entry.id   447b67a4b18f08e7353651a964c6cea0
#
_cell.length_a   1.000
_cell.length_b   1.000
_cell.length_c   1.000
_cell.angle_alpha   90.00
_cell.angle_beta   90.00
_cell.angle_gamma   90.00
#
_symmetry.space_group_name_H-M   'P 1'
#
loop_
_entity.id
_entity.type
_entity.pdbx_description
1 polymer ?
#
loop_
_entity_poly.entity_id
_entity_poly.type
_entity_poly.pdbx_seq_one_letter_code
_entity_poly.pdbx_strand_id
1 'polypeptide(L)'
;WSSDVCSSDLGLTYEINVFQNYSDNNYYVDTPVKDFTTGAINKKKIEHVKRFHDTYHNEAVIGKIGFVDKKWADRLMFGFTYSHMYKDIQTGVRQEVVFGGKYRKGYSIMPSLDYRKRDFFVRGLDVVLTANYNKNMTNNVDTSSYEYNWRGEMRPLRMPGEQSYQNTRSDNNNWNGTLTANYRIGKAHTFTFNHVINAFRRSNQSLLNEDSEANAIPKETRKNISGLSYRLMPTEHWN
;
A
#
# COMPACT_ATOMS: atom_id res chain seq x y z
N TRP A 1 -17.54 7.78 9.25
CA TRP A 1 -17.39 7.77 7.77
C TRP A 1 -18.16 8.97 7.23
N SER A 2 -17.49 9.99 6.74
CA SER A 2 -18.12 11.05 5.95
C SER A 2 -17.37 11.15 4.63
N SER A 3 -18.02 10.81 3.55
CA SER A 3 -17.59 11.17 2.20
C SER A 3 -18.52 12.26 1.71
N ASP A 4 -18.01 13.48 1.62
CA ASP A 4 -18.76 14.56 0.98
C ASP A 4 -18.38 14.61 -0.49
N VAL A 5 -19.30 14.13 -1.35
CA VAL A 5 -19.22 14.35 -2.80
C VAL A 5 -19.99 15.62 -3.11
N CYS A 6 -19.33 16.68 -3.48
CA CYS A 6 -19.97 17.92 -3.89
C CYS A 6 -19.86 18.07 -5.41
N SER A 7 -20.99 18.19 -6.10
CA SER A 7 -21.08 18.53 -7.52
C SER A 7 -21.65 19.93 -7.67
N SER A 8 -21.02 20.78 -8.45
CA SER A 8 -21.54 22.11 -8.80
C SER A 8 -22.17 22.10 -10.20
N ASP A 9 -23.09 23.03 -10.49
CA ASP A 9 -23.68 23.25 -11.83
C ASP A 9 -22.62 23.49 -12.92
N LEU A 10 -21.39 23.85 -12.53
CA LEU A 10 -20.25 24.00 -13.42
C LEU A 10 -19.59 22.67 -13.81
N GLY A 11 -20.08 21.54 -13.30
CA GLY A 11 -19.48 20.19 -13.50
C GLY A 11 -18.15 20.01 -12.78
N LEU A 12 -17.77 20.90 -11.88
CA LEU A 12 -16.67 20.69 -10.95
C LEU A 12 -17.14 19.75 -9.85
N THR A 13 -16.34 18.75 -9.57
CA THR A 13 -16.63 17.79 -8.50
C THR A 13 -15.39 17.57 -7.64
N TYR A 14 -15.59 17.37 -6.34
CA TYR A 14 -14.52 16.99 -5.43
C TYR A 14 -15.01 15.95 -4.42
N GLU A 15 -14.07 15.19 -3.90
CA GLU A 15 -14.28 14.16 -2.90
C GLU A 15 -13.12 14.21 -1.91
N ILE A 16 -13.40 14.20 -0.62
CA ILE A 16 -12.39 14.11 0.43
C ILE A 16 -12.80 13.02 1.41
N ASN A 17 -11.90 12.09 1.65
CA ASN A 17 -12.06 11.04 2.65
C ASN A 17 -10.87 11.08 3.61
N VAL A 18 -11.15 11.00 4.91
CA VAL A 18 -10.13 10.96 5.96
C VAL A 18 -10.35 9.71 6.79
N PHE A 19 -9.30 8.95 7.01
CA PHE A 19 -9.33 7.73 7.81
C PHE A 19 -8.29 7.84 8.90
N GLN A 20 -8.68 7.44 10.09
CA GLN A 20 -7.75 7.22 11.20
C GLN A 20 -8.09 5.90 11.85
N ASN A 21 -7.06 5.11 12.10
CA ASN A 21 -7.18 3.85 12.80
C ASN A 21 -6.08 3.78 13.87
N TYR A 22 -6.50 3.61 15.12
CA TYR A 22 -5.61 3.49 16.25
C TYR A 22 -6.03 2.30 17.10
N SER A 23 -5.07 1.49 17.49
CA SER A 23 -5.25 0.41 18.45
C SER A 23 -3.97 0.24 19.26
N ASP A 24 -4.08 0.11 20.56
CA ASP A 24 -2.97 -0.28 21.42
C ASP A 24 -2.76 -1.80 21.45
N ASN A 25 -3.74 -2.57 20.93
CA ASN A 25 -3.75 -4.05 20.90
C ASN A 25 -3.40 -4.67 22.27
N ASN A 26 -3.84 -4.05 23.33
CA ASN A 26 -3.44 -4.29 24.70
C ASN A 26 -4.32 -5.39 25.33
N TYR A 27 -4.37 -6.56 24.71
CA TYR A 27 -5.16 -7.72 25.16
C TYR A 27 -4.26 -8.82 25.76
N TYR A 28 -4.89 -9.77 26.44
CA TYR A 28 -4.20 -10.91 27.05
C TYR A 28 -4.05 -12.06 26.06
N VAL A 29 -2.96 -12.78 26.20
CA VAL A 29 -2.66 -14.01 25.46
C VAL A 29 -2.13 -15.08 26.39
N ASP A 30 -2.39 -16.33 26.02
CA ASP A 30 -1.87 -17.50 26.74
C ASP A 30 -0.64 -18.02 26.00
N THR A 31 0.54 -17.96 26.64
CA THR A 31 1.80 -18.28 25.99
C THR A 31 2.86 -18.73 27.00
N PRO A 32 3.83 -19.57 26.62
CA PRO A 32 5.01 -19.81 27.43
C PRO A 32 5.86 -18.56 27.55
N VAL A 33 6.37 -18.29 28.74
CA VAL A 33 7.21 -17.13 29.02
C VAL A 33 8.67 -17.55 29.18
N LYS A 34 9.58 -16.80 28.57
CA LYS A 34 11.03 -16.95 28.76
C LYS A 34 11.40 -16.51 30.17
N ASP A 35 12.03 -17.40 30.91
CA ASP A 35 12.60 -17.09 32.22
C ASP A 35 14.01 -16.56 32.02
N PHE A 36 14.28 -15.34 32.43
CA PHE A 36 15.60 -14.72 32.30
C PHE A 36 16.65 -15.26 33.30
N THR A 37 16.22 -15.91 34.36
CA THR A 37 17.14 -16.55 35.32
C THR A 37 17.76 -17.80 34.72
N THR A 38 16.95 -18.62 34.05
CA THR A 38 17.40 -19.90 33.46
C THR A 38 17.71 -19.76 31.96
N GLY A 39 17.22 -18.71 31.30
CA GLY A 39 17.28 -18.50 29.86
C GLY A 39 16.36 -19.39 29.05
N ALA A 40 15.57 -20.26 29.69
CA ALA A 40 14.74 -21.28 29.06
C ALA A 40 13.29 -20.85 28.88
N ILE A 41 12.63 -21.44 27.88
CA ILE A 41 11.19 -21.37 27.67
C ILE A 41 10.57 -22.72 27.98
N ASN A 42 9.84 -22.80 29.09
CA ASN A 42 9.10 -24.02 29.40
C ASN A 42 7.75 -24.05 28.66
N LYS A 43 7.67 -24.76 27.55
CA LYS A 43 6.47 -24.86 26.72
C LYS A 43 5.26 -25.52 27.42
N LYS A 44 5.47 -26.22 28.54
CA LYS A 44 4.38 -26.78 29.32
C LYS A 44 3.78 -25.83 30.34
N LYS A 45 4.49 -24.71 30.62
CA LYS A 45 4.04 -23.68 31.55
C LYS A 45 3.49 -22.51 30.73
N ILE A 46 2.17 -22.48 30.59
CA ILE A 46 1.45 -21.38 29.92
C ILE A 46 1.08 -20.34 30.96
N GLU A 47 1.33 -19.09 30.66
CA GLU A 47 0.98 -17.93 31.47
C GLU A 47 0.01 -17.00 30.70
N HIS A 48 -0.97 -16.45 31.41
CA HIS A 48 -1.90 -15.45 30.91
C HIS A 48 -1.26 -14.07 31.05
N VAL A 49 -0.75 -13.52 29.95
CA VAL A 49 0.06 -12.31 29.92
C VAL A 49 -0.51 -11.26 28.98
N LYS A 50 -0.27 -10.02 29.29
CA LYS A 50 -0.78 -8.87 28.55
C LYS A 50 0.20 -8.41 27.48
N ARG A 51 -0.29 -8.08 26.31
CA ARG A 51 0.51 -7.38 25.28
C ARG A 51 0.84 -5.97 25.77
N PHE A 52 2.03 -5.47 25.43
CA PHE A 52 2.53 -4.17 25.90
C PHE A 52 3.26 -3.34 24.82
N HIS A 53 3.56 -3.94 23.65
CA HIS A 53 4.28 -3.30 22.56
C HIS A 53 3.72 -3.75 21.20
N ASP A 54 2.44 -3.42 20.95
CA ASP A 54 1.73 -3.78 19.72
C ASP A 54 0.82 -2.66 19.23
N THR A 55 1.17 -1.42 19.53
CA THR A 55 0.44 -0.24 19.07
C THR A 55 0.44 -0.20 17.55
N TYR A 56 -0.73 0.09 16.99
CA TYR A 56 -0.91 0.35 15.58
C TYR A 56 -1.60 1.70 15.39
N HIS A 57 -1.02 2.55 14.57
CA HIS A 57 -1.60 3.83 14.19
C HIS A 57 -1.46 4.02 12.68
N ASN A 58 -2.57 4.31 12.02
CA ASN A 58 -2.61 4.60 10.60
C ASN A 58 -3.56 5.76 10.33
N GLU A 59 -3.11 6.69 9.51
CA GLU A 59 -3.87 7.84 9.03
C GLU A 59 -3.82 7.87 7.52
N ALA A 60 -4.94 8.22 6.89
CA ALA A 60 -4.99 8.42 5.45
C ALA A 60 -5.93 9.57 5.07
N VAL A 61 -5.49 10.36 4.10
CA VAL A 61 -6.29 11.40 3.46
C VAL A 61 -6.33 11.10 1.97
N ILE A 62 -7.54 11.02 1.44
CA ILE A 62 -7.79 10.81 0.01
C ILE A 62 -8.57 12.02 -0.48
N GLY A 63 -7.96 12.79 -1.37
CA GLY A 63 -8.60 13.92 -2.05
C GLY A 63 -8.74 13.62 -3.54
N LYS A 64 -9.88 13.97 -4.12
CA LYS A 64 -10.08 14.00 -5.57
C LYS A 64 -10.76 15.28 -5.98
N ILE A 65 -10.34 15.83 -7.10
CA ILE A 65 -10.94 17.01 -7.72
C ILE A 65 -10.95 16.83 -9.22
N GLY A 66 -11.99 17.32 -9.88
CA GLY A 66 -12.05 17.21 -11.33
C GLY A 66 -13.34 17.74 -11.92
N PHE A 67 -13.54 17.37 -13.16
CA PHE A 67 -14.66 17.80 -13.97
C PHE A 67 -15.43 16.59 -14.49
N VAL A 68 -16.76 16.73 -14.52
CA VAL A 68 -17.69 15.79 -15.12
C VAL A 68 -18.57 16.47 -16.14
N ASP A 69 -19.09 15.70 -17.09
CA ASP A 69 -20.07 16.14 -18.11
C ASP A 69 -19.63 17.35 -18.93
N LYS A 70 -18.34 17.39 -19.30
CA LYS A 70 -17.77 18.39 -20.20
C LYS A 70 -17.69 17.88 -21.64
N LYS A 71 -17.75 18.79 -22.61
CA LYS A 71 -17.61 18.43 -24.03
C LYS A 71 -16.32 17.67 -24.34
N TRP A 72 -15.24 17.99 -23.62
CA TRP A 72 -13.91 17.39 -23.79
C TRP A 72 -13.62 16.20 -22.86
N ALA A 73 -14.43 15.97 -21.82
CA ALA A 73 -14.33 14.83 -20.91
C ALA A 73 -15.67 14.51 -20.27
N ASP A 74 -16.12 13.26 -20.32
CA ASP A 74 -17.27 12.83 -19.53
C ASP A 74 -16.86 12.76 -18.06
N ARG A 75 -15.58 12.45 -17.79
CA ARG A 75 -14.99 12.50 -16.46
C ARG A 75 -13.48 12.77 -16.57
N LEU A 76 -12.98 13.73 -15.83
CA LEU A 76 -11.57 13.94 -15.58
C LEU A 76 -11.39 14.19 -14.09
N MET A 77 -10.68 13.30 -13.41
CA MET A 77 -10.40 13.40 -11.98
C MET A 77 -8.91 13.33 -11.72
N PHE A 78 -8.43 14.26 -10.93
CA PHE A 78 -7.11 14.20 -10.30
C PHE A 78 -7.30 13.77 -8.85
N GLY A 79 -6.62 12.73 -8.45
CA GLY A 79 -6.63 12.21 -7.09
C GLY A 79 -5.28 12.36 -6.43
N PHE A 80 -5.31 12.49 -5.11
CA PHE A 80 -4.13 12.49 -4.27
C PHE A 80 -4.43 11.69 -3.00
N THR A 81 -3.63 10.69 -2.72
CA THR A 81 -3.71 9.92 -1.46
C THR A 81 -2.40 10.11 -0.70
N TYR A 82 -2.54 10.45 0.56
CA TYR A 82 -1.46 10.40 1.55
C TYR A 82 -1.85 9.44 2.66
N SER A 83 -0.93 8.60 3.08
CA SER A 83 -1.10 7.79 4.29
C SER A 83 0.19 7.73 5.10
N HIS A 84 0.03 7.66 6.41
CA HIS A 84 1.12 7.45 7.36
C HIS A 84 0.77 6.25 8.25
N MET A 85 1.77 5.44 8.59
CA MET A 85 1.61 4.25 9.40
C MET A 85 2.75 4.16 10.42
N TYR A 86 2.38 3.84 11.65
CA TYR A 86 3.28 3.41 12.72
C TYR A 86 2.77 2.08 13.31
N LYS A 87 3.67 1.14 13.55
CA LYS A 87 3.33 -0.15 14.14
C LYS A 87 4.47 -0.65 15.02
N ASP A 88 4.18 -0.86 16.30
CA ASP A 88 5.02 -1.67 17.18
C ASP A 88 4.93 -3.14 16.79
N ILE A 89 6.01 -3.88 16.99
CA ILE A 89 6.07 -5.31 16.65
C ILE A 89 6.45 -6.06 17.91
N GLN A 90 5.44 -6.62 18.58
CA GLN A 90 5.66 -7.31 19.83
C GLN A 90 6.10 -8.76 19.67
N THR A 91 5.73 -9.44 18.58
CA THR A 91 6.05 -10.86 18.43
C THR A 91 6.72 -11.15 17.09
N GLY A 92 7.58 -12.17 17.08
CA GLY A 92 8.10 -12.81 15.88
C GLY A 92 7.09 -13.77 15.24
N VAL A 93 7.60 -14.68 14.41
CA VAL A 93 6.79 -15.75 13.80
C VAL A 93 6.22 -16.68 14.88
N ARG A 94 6.97 -16.90 15.95
CA ARG A 94 6.54 -17.68 17.12
C ARG A 94 6.11 -16.72 18.21
N GLN A 95 4.96 -17.01 18.82
CA GLN A 95 4.36 -16.16 19.86
C GLN A 95 5.24 -16.05 21.12
N GLU A 96 6.00 -17.09 21.46
CA GLU A 96 6.92 -17.07 22.61
C GLU A 96 8.12 -16.14 22.44
N VAL A 97 8.38 -15.64 21.21
CA VAL A 97 9.45 -14.67 20.91
C VAL A 97 8.88 -13.27 20.99
N VAL A 98 9.31 -12.51 21.97
CA VAL A 98 8.79 -11.17 22.29
C VAL A 98 9.82 -10.11 21.96
N PHE A 99 9.33 -9.00 21.43
CA PHE A 99 10.08 -7.77 21.20
C PHE A 99 9.45 -6.63 21.99
N GLY A 100 10.26 -5.72 22.50
CA GLY A 100 9.81 -4.54 23.24
C GLY A 100 10.32 -3.22 22.66
N GLY A 101 11.24 -3.27 21.69
CA GLY A 101 11.82 -2.10 21.04
C GLY A 101 11.73 -2.10 19.51
N LYS A 102 11.16 -3.14 18.93
CA LYS A 102 11.04 -3.29 17.48
C LYS A 102 9.79 -2.61 16.94
N TYR A 103 9.95 -1.79 15.90
CA TYR A 103 8.81 -1.11 15.28
C TYR A 103 9.00 -0.90 13.78
N ARG A 104 7.91 -0.54 13.13
CA ARG A 104 7.86 -0.15 11.71
C ARG A 104 7.11 1.16 11.57
N LYS A 105 7.59 2.03 10.71
CA LYS A 105 6.89 3.26 10.32
C LYS A 105 7.03 3.51 8.84
N GLY A 106 6.11 4.26 8.27
CA GLY A 106 6.18 4.57 6.86
C GLY A 106 5.12 5.56 6.41
N TYR A 107 5.25 6.01 5.18
CA TYR A 107 4.24 6.83 4.52
C TYR A 107 4.09 6.41 3.05
N SER A 108 2.94 6.73 2.49
CA SER A 108 2.65 6.56 1.08
C SER A 108 2.08 7.85 0.50
N ILE A 109 2.51 8.18 -0.72
CA ILE A 109 1.99 9.30 -1.50
C ILE A 109 1.60 8.76 -2.87
N MET A 110 0.34 8.97 -3.28
CA MET A 110 -0.17 8.43 -4.53
C MET A 110 -1.04 9.48 -5.27
N PRO A 111 -0.45 10.31 -6.14
CA PRO A 111 -1.22 11.03 -7.14
C PRO A 111 -1.82 10.07 -8.18
N SER A 112 -3.00 10.39 -8.67
CA SER A 112 -3.73 9.60 -9.65
C SER A 112 -4.50 10.46 -10.64
N LEU A 113 -4.77 9.88 -11.81
CA LEU A 113 -5.54 10.48 -12.90
C LEU A 113 -6.57 9.44 -13.38
N ASP A 114 -7.83 9.86 -13.54
CA ASP A 114 -8.89 9.09 -14.20
C ASP A 114 -9.52 9.99 -15.27
N TYR A 115 -9.41 9.60 -16.53
CA TYR A 115 -10.01 10.28 -17.66
C TYR A 115 -10.90 9.32 -18.43
N ARG A 116 -12.11 9.78 -18.75
CA ARG A 116 -13.08 9.05 -19.57
C ARG A 116 -13.73 9.96 -20.55
N LYS A 117 -13.86 9.48 -21.78
CA LYS A 117 -14.56 10.18 -22.84
C LYS A 117 -15.21 9.19 -23.80
N ARG A 118 -16.53 9.32 -23.97
CA ARG A 118 -17.28 8.66 -25.03
C ARG A 118 -17.25 9.50 -26.30
N ASP A 119 -17.30 8.83 -27.43
CA ASP A 119 -17.25 9.49 -28.75
C ASP A 119 -16.04 10.44 -28.87
N PHE A 120 -14.85 9.96 -28.45
CA PHE A 120 -13.61 10.73 -28.45
C PHE A 120 -13.12 10.95 -29.87
N PHE A 121 -13.11 12.19 -30.36
CA PHE A 121 -12.86 12.65 -31.73
C PHE A 121 -13.82 12.08 -32.79
N VAL A 122 -14.20 10.82 -32.73
CA VAL A 122 -15.11 10.16 -33.66
C VAL A 122 -16.20 9.41 -32.91
N ARG A 123 -17.40 9.39 -33.51
CA ARG A 123 -18.54 8.67 -32.94
C ARG A 123 -18.25 7.18 -32.82
N GLY A 124 -18.54 6.60 -31.66
CA GLY A 124 -18.32 5.19 -31.35
C GLY A 124 -16.95 4.88 -30.76
N LEU A 125 -16.01 5.84 -30.66
CA LEU A 125 -14.72 5.66 -30.00
C LEU A 125 -14.81 6.12 -28.53
N ASP A 126 -14.80 5.18 -27.60
CA ASP A 126 -14.77 5.42 -26.18
C ASP A 126 -13.35 5.20 -25.63
N VAL A 127 -12.84 6.16 -24.85
CA VAL A 127 -11.50 6.12 -24.29
C VAL A 127 -11.57 6.20 -22.76
N VAL A 128 -10.83 5.35 -22.10
CA VAL A 128 -10.59 5.36 -20.66
C VAL A 128 -9.08 5.34 -20.42
N LEU A 129 -8.57 6.33 -19.69
CA LEU A 129 -7.19 6.41 -19.26
C LEU A 129 -7.16 6.51 -17.74
N THR A 130 -6.43 5.61 -17.11
CA THR A 130 -6.11 5.71 -15.68
C THR A 130 -4.60 5.70 -15.50
N ALA A 131 -4.10 6.52 -14.59
CA ALA A 131 -2.70 6.53 -14.23
C ALA A 131 -2.54 6.81 -12.74
N ASN A 132 -1.56 6.20 -12.12
CA ASN A 132 -1.14 6.55 -10.77
C ASN A 132 0.37 6.36 -10.60
N TYR A 133 0.90 7.15 -9.69
CA TYR A 133 2.24 6.98 -9.16
C TYR A 133 2.14 6.73 -7.66
N ASN A 134 2.75 5.67 -7.17
CA ASN A 134 2.80 5.35 -5.74
C ASN A 134 4.25 5.39 -5.26
N LYS A 135 4.55 6.36 -4.40
CA LYS A 135 5.77 6.39 -3.60
C LYS A 135 5.44 5.90 -2.21
N ASN A 136 6.02 4.77 -1.83
CA ASN A 136 5.86 4.18 -0.51
C ASN A 136 7.22 4.06 0.16
N MET A 137 7.36 4.64 1.34
CA MET A 137 8.54 4.52 2.19
C MET A 137 8.17 3.70 3.42
N THR A 138 9.00 2.73 3.76
CA THR A 138 8.87 1.94 4.99
C THR A 138 10.21 1.88 5.69
N ASN A 139 10.22 2.14 6.98
CA ASN A 139 11.39 1.99 7.84
C ASN A 139 11.13 0.89 8.88
N ASN A 140 11.99 -0.13 8.89
CA ASN A 140 11.99 -1.20 9.88
C ASN A 140 13.13 -0.95 10.86
N VAL A 141 12.81 -0.87 12.14
CA VAL A 141 13.76 -0.54 13.20
C VAL A 141 13.78 -1.66 14.24
N ASP A 142 14.98 -2.15 14.53
CA ASP A 142 15.29 -3.13 15.55
C ASP A 142 16.69 -2.78 16.10
N THR A 143 16.72 -1.80 17.00
CA THR A 143 17.97 -1.24 17.55
C THR A 143 18.01 -1.30 19.09
N SER A 144 17.08 -2.03 19.70
CA SER A 144 17.02 -2.16 21.14
C SER A 144 18.32 -2.79 21.68
N SER A 145 18.83 -2.25 22.79
CA SER A 145 19.92 -2.85 23.56
C SER A 145 19.44 -3.84 24.62
N TYR A 146 18.14 -4.11 24.67
CA TYR A 146 17.52 -5.02 25.61
C TYR A 146 16.66 -6.05 24.87
N GLU A 147 16.61 -7.27 25.41
CA GLU A 147 15.58 -8.25 25.08
C GLU A 147 14.49 -8.22 26.16
N TYR A 148 13.28 -8.60 25.76
CA TYR A 148 12.09 -8.58 26.60
C TYR A 148 11.46 -9.98 26.70
N ASN A 149 10.74 -10.21 27.78
CA ASN A 149 9.86 -11.36 27.87
C ASN A 149 8.39 -10.89 27.99
N TRP A 150 7.46 -11.83 27.98
CA TRP A 150 6.04 -11.53 28.08
C TRP A 150 5.57 -10.87 29.39
N ARG A 151 6.38 -10.90 30.45
CA ARG A 151 6.09 -10.18 31.69
C ARG A 151 6.55 -8.74 31.65
N GLY A 152 7.13 -8.29 30.54
CA GLY A 152 7.75 -6.97 30.42
C GLY A 152 9.09 -6.83 31.11
N GLU A 153 9.65 -7.93 31.62
CA GLU A 153 11.01 -7.95 32.18
C GLU A 153 12.00 -7.74 31.02
N MET A 154 13.09 -7.03 31.29
CA MET A 154 14.12 -6.75 30.29
C MET A 154 15.50 -7.18 30.78
N ARG A 155 16.34 -7.60 29.82
CA ARG A 155 17.73 -7.97 30.05
C ARG A 155 18.62 -7.35 28.95
N PRO A 156 19.80 -6.81 29.34
CA PRO A 156 20.73 -6.27 28.34
C PRO A 156 21.16 -7.33 27.34
N LEU A 157 21.19 -6.96 26.08
CA LEU A 157 21.77 -7.73 24.98
C LEU A 157 23.28 -7.48 24.89
N ARG A 158 24.06 -8.46 24.46
CA ARG A 158 25.49 -8.28 24.14
C ARG A 158 25.71 -7.44 22.90
N MET A 159 24.80 -7.55 21.95
CA MET A 159 24.73 -6.76 20.71
C MET A 159 23.31 -6.23 20.56
N PRO A 160 23.13 -4.97 20.13
CA PRO A 160 21.80 -4.43 19.90
C PRO A 160 21.04 -5.22 18.83
N GLY A 161 19.69 -5.11 18.89
CA GLY A 161 18.75 -5.79 18.01
C GLY A 161 18.16 -7.04 18.65
N GLU A 162 16.85 -7.05 18.84
CA GLU A 162 16.11 -8.15 19.47
C GLU A 162 16.01 -9.38 18.57
N GLN A 163 15.95 -9.17 17.27
CA GLN A 163 15.99 -10.21 16.25
C GLN A 163 17.19 -10.04 15.31
N SER A 164 17.42 -8.81 14.85
CA SER A 164 18.54 -8.47 13.99
C SER A 164 18.80 -6.97 14.08
N TYR A 165 20.04 -6.57 14.41
CA TYR A 165 20.38 -5.16 14.48
C TYR A 165 20.17 -4.49 13.13
N GLN A 166 19.11 -3.70 13.01
CA GLN A 166 18.74 -3.05 11.75
C GLN A 166 17.99 -1.75 11.96
N ASN A 167 18.25 -0.83 11.05
CA ASN A 167 17.43 0.33 10.79
C ASN A 167 17.40 0.49 9.27
N THR A 168 16.43 -0.17 8.63
CA THR A 168 16.39 -0.30 7.16
C THR A 168 15.23 0.49 6.60
N ARG A 169 15.57 1.42 5.71
CA ARG A 169 14.60 2.17 4.91
C ARG A 169 14.43 1.50 3.55
N SER A 170 13.20 1.24 3.18
CA SER A 170 12.80 0.76 1.85
C SER A 170 11.96 1.82 1.16
N ASP A 171 12.43 2.30 0.02
CA ASP A 171 11.71 3.23 -0.85
C ASP A 171 11.21 2.46 -2.08
N ASN A 172 9.90 2.44 -2.27
CA ASN A 172 9.23 1.83 -3.42
C ASN A 172 8.59 2.92 -4.26
N ASN A 173 8.87 2.90 -5.54
CA ASN A 173 8.26 3.79 -6.52
C ASN A 173 7.58 2.92 -7.57
N ASN A 174 6.30 3.14 -7.80
CA ASN A 174 5.50 2.36 -8.73
C ASN A 174 4.64 3.26 -9.61
N TRP A 175 4.84 3.18 -10.92
CA TRP A 175 4.03 3.83 -11.94
C TRP A 175 3.10 2.81 -12.56
N ASN A 176 1.81 3.10 -12.59
CA ASN A 176 0.82 2.30 -13.30
C ASN A 176 0.03 3.20 -14.25
N GLY A 177 -0.19 2.70 -15.44
CA GLY A 177 -1.03 3.36 -16.43
C GLY A 177 -1.84 2.32 -17.19
N THR A 178 -3.09 2.62 -17.46
CA THR A 178 -3.97 1.79 -18.28
C THR A 178 -4.72 2.67 -19.27
N LEU A 179 -4.59 2.34 -20.55
CA LEU A 179 -5.36 2.93 -21.63
C LEU A 179 -6.28 1.87 -22.23
N THR A 180 -7.57 2.13 -22.27
CA THR A 180 -8.56 1.31 -22.97
C THR A 180 -9.24 2.17 -24.02
N ALA A 181 -9.24 1.72 -25.26
CA ALA A 181 -9.97 2.35 -26.36
C ALA A 181 -10.92 1.30 -26.95
N ASN A 182 -12.21 1.60 -26.94
CA ASN A 182 -13.26 0.78 -27.56
C ASN A 182 -13.83 1.50 -28.74
N TYR A 183 -13.72 0.92 -29.93
CA TYR A 183 -14.27 1.50 -31.14
C TYR A 183 -15.42 0.63 -31.69
N ARG A 184 -16.62 1.20 -31.71
CA ARG A 184 -17.83 0.56 -32.22
C ARG A 184 -18.15 1.09 -33.61
N ILE A 185 -18.22 0.19 -34.57
CA ILE A 185 -18.62 0.48 -35.96
C ILE A 185 -19.98 -0.14 -36.22
N GLY A 186 -20.97 0.70 -36.39
CA GLY A 186 -22.36 0.24 -36.52
C GLY A 186 -22.85 -0.47 -35.24
N LYS A 187 -23.71 -1.50 -35.41
CA LYS A 187 -24.23 -2.31 -34.32
C LYS A 187 -23.49 -3.62 -34.10
N ALA A 188 -22.70 -4.05 -35.09
CA ALA A 188 -22.14 -5.40 -35.14
C ALA A 188 -20.68 -5.50 -34.75
N HIS A 189 -19.86 -4.49 -34.95
CA HIS A 189 -18.42 -4.57 -34.80
C HIS A 189 -17.92 -3.75 -33.62
N THR A 190 -17.10 -4.37 -32.76
CA THR A 190 -16.40 -3.68 -31.67
C THR A 190 -14.93 -4.09 -31.68
N PHE A 191 -14.05 -3.09 -31.75
CA PHE A 191 -12.62 -3.24 -31.56
C PHE A 191 -12.25 -2.68 -30.21
N THR A 192 -11.48 -3.45 -29.42
CA THR A 192 -10.97 -3.01 -28.12
C THR A 192 -9.46 -3.09 -28.13
N PHE A 193 -8.82 -1.96 -27.86
CA PHE A 193 -7.39 -1.88 -27.58
C PHE A 193 -7.18 -1.60 -26.11
N ASN A 194 -6.34 -2.40 -25.46
CA ASN A 194 -5.90 -2.19 -24.09
C ASN A 194 -4.38 -2.08 -24.05
N HIS A 195 -3.88 -1.11 -23.30
CA HIS A 195 -2.46 -0.97 -23.02
C HIS A 195 -2.24 -0.73 -21.54
N VAL A 196 -1.37 -1.54 -20.93
CA VAL A 196 -1.01 -1.44 -19.51
C VAL A 196 0.50 -1.22 -19.41
N ILE A 197 0.85 -0.17 -18.66
CA ILE A 197 2.24 0.15 -18.31
C ILE A 197 2.38 -0.03 -16.80
N ASN A 198 3.39 -0.77 -16.38
CA ASN A 198 3.81 -0.84 -14.99
C ASN A 198 5.32 -0.67 -14.92
N ALA A 199 5.79 0.28 -14.09
CA ALA A 199 7.20 0.49 -13.81
C ALA A 199 7.39 0.55 -12.30
N PHE A 200 8.14 -0.41 -11.77
CA PHE A 200 8.41 -0.54 -10.35
C PHE A 200 9.91 -0.42 -10.09
N ARG A 201 10.26 0.34 -9.06
CA ARG A 201 11.62 0.46 -8.53
C ARG A 201 11.59 0.38 -7.02
N ARG A 202 12.43 -0.48 -6.45
CA ARG A 202 12.66 -0.57 -5.01
C ARG A 202 14.13 -0.34 -4.72
N SER A 203 14.41 0.53 -3.76
CA SER A 203 15.72 0.66 -3.13
C SER A 203 15.60 0.39 -1.63
N ASN A 204 16.60 -0.29 -1.06
CA ASN A 204 16.74 -0.48 0.36
C ASN A 204 18.03 0.19 0.81
N GLN A 205 17.98 0.86 1.95
CA GLN A 205 19.13 1.54 2.55
C GLN A 205 19.20 1.18 4.02
N SER A 206 20.38 0.78 4.50
CA SER A 206 20.65 0.70 5.93
C SER A 206 21.00 2.09 6.45
N LEU A 207 20.30 2.53 7.50
CA LEU A 207 20.61 3.78 8.19
C LEU A 207 21.63 3.59 9.33
N LEU A 208 22.10 2.36 9.57
CA LEU A 208 23.13 2.02 10.53
C LEU A 208 24.52 1.91 9.89
N ASN A 209 24.54 1.57 8.60
CA ASN A 209 25.75 1.43 7.82
C ASN A 209 25.46 1.90 6.39
N GLU A 210 25.72 3.16 6.12
CA GLU A 210 25.43 3.83 4.85
C GLU A 210 26.29 3.29 3.69
N ASP A 211 27.48 2.76 3.99
CA ASP A 211 28.45 2.27 3.00
C ASP A 211 28.22 0.82 2.55
N SER A 212 27.14 0.18 2.99
CA SER A 212 26.90 -1.22 2.61
C SER A 212 26.44 -1.31 1.14
N GLU A 213 27.30 -1.77 0.27
CA GLU A 213 27.04 -2.00 -1.17
C GLU A 213 25.85 -2.93 -1.44
N ALA A 214 25.57 -3.86 -0.53
CA ALA A 214 24.45 -4.78 -0.64
C ALA A 214 23.09 -4.07 -0.68
N ASN A 215 23.00 -2.83 -0.20
CA ASN A 215 21.80 -2.01 -0.16
C ASN A 215 21.64 -1.11 -1.41
N ALA A 216 22.68 -0.98 -2.23
CA ALA A 216 22.75 0.01 -3.30
C ALA A 216 22.09 -0.46 -4.62
N ILE A 217 21.80 -1.75 -4.79
CA ILE A 217 21.25 -2.27 -6.05
C ILE A 217 19.73 -2.19 -6.03
N PRO A 218 19.11 -1.23 -6.75
CA PRO A 218 17.67 -1.16 -6.82
C PRO A 218 17.11 -2.33 -7.65
N LYS A 219 15.98 -2.89 -7.19
CA LYS A 219 15.19 -3.79 -8.01
C LYS A 219 14.30 -2.96 -8.92
N GLU A 220 14.42 -3.16 -10.22
CA GLU A 220 13.60 -2.50 -11.22
C GLU A 220 12.84 -3.53 -12.05
N THR A 221 11.58 -3.22 -12.33
CA THR A 221 10.75 -4.01 -13.25
C THR A 221 9.96 -3.05 -14.11
N ARG A 222 9.93 -3.28 -15.42
CA ARG A 222 9.12 -2.53 -16.37
C ARG A 222 8.32 -3.53 -17.20
N LYS A 223 7.01 -3.31 -17.26
CA LYS A 223 6.08 -4.15 -18.03
C LYS A 223 5.23 -3.26 -18.92
N ASN A 224 5.17 -3.62 -20.20
CA ASN A 224 4.26 -3.02 -21.17
C ASN A 224 3.48 -4.16 -21.80
N ILE A 225 2.17 -4.12 -21.65
CA ILE A 225 1.28 -5.18 -22.14
C ILE A 225 0.24 -4.52 -23.03
N SER A 226 0.15 -4.94 -24.27
CA SER A 226 -0.89 -4.50 -25.20
C SER A 226 -1.76 -5.68 -25.60
N GLY A 227 -3.06 -5.43 -25.65
CA GLY A 227 -4.05 -6.39 -26.11
C GLY A 227 -4.96 -5.76 -27.15
N LEU A 228 -5.28 -6.51 -28.19
CA LEU A 228 -6.27 -6.13 -29.17
C LEU A 228 -7.33 -7.22 -29.23
N SER A 229 -8.60 -6.84 -29.14
CA SER A 229 -9.71 -7.75 -29.34
C SER A 229 -10.70 -7.21 -30.34
N TYR A 230 -11.32 -8.12 -31.08
CA TYR A 230 -12.40 -7.84 -31.98
C TYR A 230 -13.61 -8.70 -31.59
N ARG A 231 -14.78 -8.06 -31.52
CA ARG A 231 -16.06 -8.72 -31.26
C ARG A 231 -16.99 -8.44 -32.44
N LEU A 232 -17.54 -9.52 -33.01
CA LEU A 232 -18.66 -9.46 -33.92
C LEU A 232 -19.94 -9.85 -33.21
N MET A 233 -20.96 -9.01 -33.27
CA MET A 233 -22.33 -9.32 -32.79
C MET A 233 -23.20 -9.55 -34.05
N PRO A 234 -23.57 -10.83 -34.37
CA PRO A 234 -24.45 -11.09 -35.49
C PRO A 234 -25.79 -10.38 -35.29
N THR A 235 -26.35 -9.88 -36.36
CA THR A 235 -27.72 -9.36 -36.33
C THR A 235 -28.70 -10.52 -36.13
N GLU A 236 -29.93 -10.25 -35.65
CA GLU A 236 -30.96 -11.22 -35.27
C GLU A 236 -31.36 -12.25 -36.38
N HIS A 237 -30.81 -12.13 -37.58
CA HIS A 237 -31.06 -13.02 -38.70
C HIS A 237 -30.04 -14.18 -38.85
N TRP A 238 -29.13 -14.35 -37.89
CA TRP A 238 -28.18 -15.49 -37.85
C TRP A 238 -28.60 -16.42 -36.67
N ASN A 239 -29.63 -17.24 -36.95
CA ASN A 239 -29.95 -18.45 -36.19
C ASN A 239 -29.49 -19.67 -36.94
#